data_051f783da74d8d7440500044eb16503b
#
_entry.id   051f783da74d8d7440500044eb16503b
#
_cell.length_a   1.000
_cell.length_b   1.000
_cell.length_c   1.000
_cell.angle_alpha   90.00
_cell.angle_beta   90.00
_cell.angle_gamma   90.00
#
_symmetry.space_group_name_H-M   'P 1'
#
loop_
_entity.id
_entity.type
_entity.pdbx_description
1 polymer ?
#
loop_
_entity_poly.entity_id
_entity_poly.type
_entity_poly.pdbx_seq_one_letter_code
_entity_poly.pdbx_strand_id
1 'polypeptide(L)'
;MRKISLIGFVMLIVSIPTFAGGLLTNTNQHAAFLRMLSRGATFEIDGALSNPAGLAFLPNDGFHIGLSIQSAFQTRNIDASFYTYNGIAMNNGAPVIVDGKPVPTKSDAPFNKYYKGKAAAPVIPSLFAAYKKGDWTISGFFAITGGGGKASFDDGLPMFDAAAMAGIFQGSIPGYLNSGPEKHRPLVTPNMYDINSAMDGKQYIYSLQLGLTYKINDWLSAFAGGRMNYFTGGYKGFLNANLKEAYGGGELMDLELDCDQTGWGLTPVLGVDAKFGKFNIGAKYEFIIRKSKFPWFPERSVQFSGKRTKRSVQKKRLHTTLIKPEQKVNEDLCSGFIVS
;
A
#
# COMPACT_ATOMS: atom_id res chain seq x y z
N MET A 1 -31.68 -38.01 -0.42
CA MET A 1 -31.89 -36.65 0.13
C MET A 1 -30.83 -36.18 1.14
N ARG A 2 -30.29 -37.05 2.02
CA ARG A 2 -29.24 -36.65 3.00
C ARG A 2 -27.90 -36.18 2.42
N LYS A 3 -27.48 -36.66 1.24
CA LYS A 3 -26.21 -36.26 0.60
C LYS A 3 -26.25 -34.86 -0.02
N ILE A 4 -27.41 -34.40 -0.48
CA ILE A 4 -27.60 -33.08 -1.05
C ILE A 4 -27.58 -32.00 0.05
N SER A 5 -28.10 -32.30 1.25
CA SER A 5 -28.07 -31.39 2.41
C SER A 5 -26.63 -31.15 2.92
N LEU A 6 -25.75 -32.17 2.87
CA LEU A 6 -24.35 -32.01 3.31
C LEU A 6 -23.55 -31.14 2.35
N ILE A 7 -23.75 -31.29 1.05
CA ILE A 7 -23.12 -30.44 0.02
C ILE A 7 -23.63 -29.00 0.12
N GLY A 8 -24.94 -28.80 0.35
CA GLY A 8 -25.52 -27.47 0.57
C GLY A 8 -24.97 -26.80 1.84
N PHE A 9 -24.76 -27.56 2.91
CA PHE A 9 -24.18 -27.04 4.16
C PHE A 9 -22.69 -26.70 4.01
N VAL A 10 -21.91 -27.51 3.29
CA VAL A 10 -20.50 -27.21 2.96
C VAL A 10 -20.40 -25.97 2.05
N MET A 11 -21.30 -25.82 1.06
CA MET A 11 -21.35 -24.63 0.21
C MET A 11 -21.75 -23.36 0.99
N LEU A 12 -22.58 -23.47 2.02
CA LEU A 12 -22.96 -22.35 2.87
C LEU A 12 -21.79 -21.86 3.77
N ILE A 13 -20.92 -22.79 4.19
CA ILE A 13 -19.72 -22.45 4.98
C ILE A 13 -18.66 -21.76 4.08
N VAL A 14 -18.61 -22.08 2.78
CA VAL A 14 -17.67 -21.49 1.83
C VAL A 14 -18.08 -20.07 1.39
N SER A 15 -19.31 -19.65 1.64
CA SER A 15 -19.82 -18.30 1.31
C SER A 15 -19.58 -17.24 2.38
N ILE A 16 -18.66 -17.47 3.32
CA ILE A 16 -18.20 -16.41 4.23
C ILE A 16 -17.48 -15.36 3.38
N PRO A 17 -17.91 -14.08 3.44
CA PRO A 17 -17.22 -13.02 2.70
C PRO A 17 -15.76 -12.96 3.15
N THR A 18 -14.88 -13.44 2.28
CA THR A 18 -13.45 -13.28 2.46
C THR A 18 -13.12 -11.83 2.13
N PHE A 19 -12.86 -11.02 3.15
CA PHE A 19 -12.21 -9.74 2.96
C PHE A 19 -10.77 -10.00 2.53
N ALA A 20 -10.59 -10.21 1.23
CA ALA A 20 -9.29 -10.37 0.63
C ALA A 20 -8.65 -8.98 0.50
N GLY A 21 -7.52 -8.81 1.16
CA GLY A 21 -6.57 -7.82 0.74
C GLY A 21 -6.60 -6.51 1.47
N GLY A 22 -5.63 -6.39 2.35
CA GLY A 22 -4.93 -5.13 2.55
C GLY A 22 -3.76 -5.07 1.58
N LEU A 23 -3.12 -3.92 1.48
CA LEU A 23 -1.93 -3.59 0.70
C LEU A 23 -0.79 -4.55 0.86
N LEU A 24 -0.75 -5.28 1.90
CA LEU A 24 0.33 -6.11 2.37
C LEU A 24 -0.21 -7.51 2.54
N THR A 25 -0.14 -8.29 1.50
CA THR A 25 -0.46 -9.72 1.56
C THR A 25 0.65 -10.45 2.30
N ASN A 26 0.27 -11.26 3.29
CA ASN A 26 1.19 -12.19 3.91
C ASN A 26 1.64 -13.21 2.88
N THR A 27 2.94 -13.27 2.61
CA THR A 27 3.55 -14.25 1.72
C THR A 27 4.48 -15.15 2.51
N ASN A 28 4.51 -16.43 2.13
CA ASN A 28 5.53 -17.35 2.59
C ASN A 28 6.67 -17.31 1.57
N GLN A 29 7.82 -16.79 1.96
CA GLN A 29 8.97 -16.60 1.07
C GLN A 29 9.83 -17.86 0.92
N HIS A 30 9.37 -19.01 1.41
CA HIS A 30 10.07 -20.28 1.22
C HIS A 30 9.93 -20.78 -0.21
N ALA A 31 10.98 -21.39 -0.75
CA ALA A 31 11.01 -21.90 -2.13
C ALA A 31 9.90 -22.93 -2.42
N ALA A 32 9.49 -23.72 -1.44
CA ALA A 32 8.38 -24.68 -1.58
C ALA A 32 7.04 -23.99 -1.82
N PHE A 33 6.79 -22.84 -1.14
CA PHE A 33 5.59 -22.03 -1.35
C PHE A 33 5.57 -21.41 -2.75
N LEU A 34 6.70 -20.91 -3.24
CA LEU A 34 6.78 -20.33 -4.58
C LEU A 34 6.50 -21.36 -5.69
N ARG A 35 6.90 -22.60 -5.45
CA ARG A 35 6.60 -23.72 -6.37
C ARG A 35 5.14 -24.15 -6.31
N MET A 36 4.51 -24.11 -5.13
CA MET A 36 3.16 -24.59 -4.88
C MET A 36 2.52 -23.75 -3.79
N LEU A 37 1.57 -22.89 -4.16
CA LEU A 37 0.94 -21.93 -3.26
C LEU A 37 0.02 -22.57 -2.21
N SER A 38 -0.51 -23.77 -2.47
CA SER A 38 -1.37 -24.51 -1.54
C SER A 38 -0.56 -25.23 -0.48
N ARG A 39 -0.11 -24.49 0.55
CA ARG A 39 0.74 -25.00 1.64
C ARG A 39 0.04 -25.10 2.99
N GLY A 40 -1.27 -24.87 3.07
CA GLY A 40 -2.03 -24.89 4.33
C GLY A 40 -2.09 -26.24 5.03
N ALA A 41 -1.81 -27.35 4.32
CA ALA A 41 -1.78 -28.71 4.85
C ALA A 41 -0.41 -29.37 4.59
N THR A 42 0.68 -28.61 4.75
CA THR A 42 2.04 -29.13 4.54
C THR A 42 2.63 -29.73 5.81
N PHE A 43 3.47 -30.75 5.65
CA PHE A 43 4.32 -31.33 6.71
C PHE A 43 5.79 -30.88 6.61
N GLU A 44 6.11 -29.97 5.69
CA GLU A 44 7.45 -29.45 5.52
C GLU A 44 7.69 -28.22 6.41
N ILE A 45 8.95 -27.81 6.55
CA ILE A 45 9.36 -26.75 7.49
C ILE A 45 8.68 -25.38 7.23
N ASP A 46 8.29 -25.09 5.99
CA ASP A 46 7.55 -23.88 5.65
C ASP A 46 6.12 -23.84 6.23
N GLY A 47 5.65 -24.99 6.73
CA GLY A 47 4.45 -25.07 7.57
C GLY A 47 4.52 -24.15 8.79
N ALA A 48 5.70 -23.80 9.29
CA ALA A 48 5.85 -22.86 10.40
C ALA A 48 5.15 -21.51 10.15
N LEU A 49 4.98 -21.08 8.89
CA LEU A 49 4.13 -19.94 8.54
C LEU A 49 2.74 -20.38 8.10
N SER A 50 2.66 -21.38 7.20
CA SER A 50 1.41 -21.73 6.52
C SER A 50 0.38 -22.34 7.46
N ASN A 51 0.75 -23.41 8.18
CA ASN A 51 0.00 -24.05 9.26
C ASN A 51 0.94 -24.85 10.16
N PRO A 52 1.41 -24.29 11.29
CA PRO A 52 2.40 -24.95 12.12
C PRO A 52 1.92 -26.24 12.78
N ALA A 53 0.61 -26.49 12.84
CA ALA A 53 0.09 -27.76 13.35
C ALA A 53 0.59 -28.97 12.53
N GLY A 54 0.79 -28.80 11.20
CA GLY A 54 1.34 -29.85 10.34
C GLY A 54 2.75 -30.32 10.71
N LEU A 55 3.53 -29.47 11.44
CA LEU A 55 4.88 -29.82 11.87
C LEU A 55 4.95 -30.94 12.91
N ALA A 56 3.85 -31.30 13.54
CA ALA A 56 3.77 -32.51 14.37
C ALA A 56 4.11 -33.79 13.59
N PHE A 57 3.86 -33.76 12.28
CA PHE A 57 4.05 -34.90 11.37
C PHE A 57 5.39 -34.85 10.62
N LEU A 58 6.33 -33.99 11.02
CA LEU A 58 7.72 -34.06 10.53
C LEU A 58 8.31 -35.47 10.72
N PRO A 59 9.09 -35.97 9.75
CA PRO A 59 9.46 -37.37 9.69
C PRO A 59 10.36 -37.82 10.85
N ASN A 60 11.21 -36.92 11.38
CA ASN A 60 12.21 -37.27 12.38
C ASN A 60 12.14 -36.31 13.58
N ASP A 61 12.52 -36.81 14.74
CA ASP A 61 12.82 -35.97 15.89
C ASP A 61 14.14 -35.20 15.67
N GLY A 62 14.29 -34.05 16.29
CA GLY A 62 15.46 -33.20 16.21
C GLY A 62 15.20 -31.85 15.54
N PHE A 63 16.28 -31.22 15.10
CA PHE A 63 16.23 -29.89 14.47
C PHE A 63 15.91 -29.98 12.97
N HIS A 64 14.99 -29.13 12.55
CA HIS A 64 14.65 -28.87 11.14
C HIS A 64 14.84 -27.39 10.87
N ILE A 65 15.61 -27.06 9.83
CA ILE A 65 15.91 -25.67 9.45
C ILE A 65 15.72 -25.51 7.96
N GLY A 66 15.08 -24.42 7.56
CA GLY A 66 14.93 -24.00 6.17
C GLY A 66 15.36 -22.55 6.01
N LEU A 67 16.29 -22.28 5.10
CA LEU A 67 16.70 -20.95 4.70
C LEU A 67 16.38 -20.74 3.23
N SER A 68 15.72 -19.65 2.90
CA SER A 68 15.50 -19.23 1.52
C SER A 68 15.83 -17.77 1.34
N ILE A 69 16.40 -17.45 0.18
CA ILE A 69 16.69 -16.09 -0.24
C ILE A 69 16.05 -15.90 -1.61
N GLN A 70 15.36 -14.79 -1.76
CA GLN A 70 14.70 -14.41 -3.00
C GLN A 70 15.14 -13.00 -3.42
N SER A 71 15.17 -12.77 -4.72
CA SER A 71 15.35 -11.44 -5.31
C SER A 71 14.20 -11.14 -6.25
N ALA A 72 13.69 -9.92 -6.22
CA ALA A 72 12.63 -9.48 -7.10
C ALA A 72 12.97 -8.12 -7.74
N PHE A 73 12.87 -8.07 -9.06
CA PHE A 73 13.06 -6.86 -9.85
C PHE A 73 11.90 -6.71 -10.81
N GLN A 74 11.29 -5.55 -10.83
CA GLN A 74 10.11 -5.27 -11.64
C GLN A 74 10.27 -3.91 -12.35
N THR A 75 9.79 -3.84 -13.59
CA THR A 75 9.54 -2.60 -14.29
C THR A 75 8.04 -2.34 -14.24
N ARG A 76 7.64 -1.11 -13.90
CA ARG A 76 6.24 -0.66 -13.83
C ARG A 76 6.06 0.48 -14.79
N ASN A 77 5.43 0.20 -15.92
CA ASN A 77 5.15 1.20 -16.94
C ASN A 77 3.67 1.57 -16.85
N ILE A 78 3.38 2.86 -16.87
CA ILE A 78 2.02 3.38 -16.79
C ILE A 78 1.82 4.28 -18.02
N ASP A 79 0.91 3.88 -18.89
CA ASP A 79 0.43 4.71 -20.00
C ASP A 79 -0.85 5.39 -19.52
N ALA A 80 -0.79 6.70 -19.28
CA ALA A 80 -1.88 7.45 -18.71
C ALA A 80 -2.49 8.42 -19.71
N SER A 81 -3.81 8.41 -19.77
CA SER A 81 -4.62 9.31 -20.57
C SER A 81 -5.76 9.86 -19.73
N PHE A 82 -5.82 11.17 -19.52
CA PHE A 82 -6.88 11.81 -18.77
C PHE A 82 -7.20 13.21 -19.29
N TYR A 83 -8.45 13.64 -19.10
CA TYR A 83 -8.87 15.00 -19.46
C TYR A 83 -8.58 15.96 -18.30
N THR A 84 -8.09 17.13 -18.67
CA THR A 84 -7.89 18.25 -17.74
C THR A 84 -9.10 19.19 -17.81
N TYR A 85 -9.16 20.16 -16.91
CA TYR A 85 -10.10 21.26 -17.00
C TYR A 85 -9.39 22.47 -17.60
N ASN A 86 -9.96 23.07 -18.67
CA ASN A 86 -9.35 24.19 -19.37
C ASN A 86 -10.23 25.45 -19.41
N GLY A 87 -11.41 25.42 -18.82
CA GLY A 87 -12.32 26.56 -18.83
C GLY A 87 -13.47 26.41 -17.85
N ILE A 88 -14.35 27.39 -17.86
CA ILE A 88 -15.57 27.43 -17.08
C ILE A 88 -16.76 27.48 -18.04
N ALA A 89 -17.81 26.72 -17.76
CA ALA A 89 -19.04 26.76 -18.56
C ALA A 89 -19.67 28.16 -18.49
N MET A 90 -20.01 28.72 -19.62
CA MET A 90 -20.61 30.05 -19.74
C MET A 90 -22.04 29.93 -20.30
N ASN A 91 -22.95 30.74 -19.79
CA ASN A 91 -24.30 30.90 -20.31
C ASN A 91 -24.58 32.39 -20.50
N ASN A 92 -24.86 32.83 -21.74
CA ASN A 92 -25.06 34.22 -22.08
C ASN A 92 -23.99 35.18 -21.55
N GLY A 93 -22.71 34.77 -21.62
CA GLY A 93 -21.55 35.57 -21.15
C GLY A 93 -21.32 35.55 -19.64
N ALA A 94 -22.14 34.85 -18.85
CA ALA A 94 -21.96 34.69 -17.42
C ALA A 94 -21.52 33.25 -17.06
N PRO A 95 -20.69 33.06 -16.01
CA PRO A 95 -20.29 31.74 -15.58
C PRO A 95 -21.47 30.96 -15.03
N VAL A 96 -21.58 29.69 -15.39
CA VAL A 96 -22.55 28.76 -14.81
C VAL A 96 -22.10 28.38 -13.42
N ILE A 97 -22.91 28.66 -12.42
CA ILE A 97 -22.64 28.35 -11.01
C ILE A 97 -23.58 27.25 -10.53
N VAL A 98 -23.02 26.18 -9.95
CA VAL A 98 -23.76 25.10 -9.29
C VAL A 98 -23.21 24.96 -7.88
N ASP A 99 -24.05 24.94 -6.88
CA ASP A 99 -23.70 24.88 -5.45
C ASP A 99 -22.63 25.92 -5.05
N GLY A 100 -22.75 27.16 -5.60
CA GLY A 100 -21.83 28.25 -5.33
C GLY A 100 -20.45 28.13 -5.98
N LYS A 101 -20.25 27.17 -6.88
CA LYS A 101 -18.98 26.95 -7.58
C LYS A 101 -19.16 27.03 -9.10
N PRO A 102 -18.19 27.63 -9.83
CA PRO A 102 -18.22 27.62 -11.28
C PRO A 102 -18.07 26.18 -11.82
N VAL A 103 -18.84 25.87 -12.86
CA VAL A 103 -18.82 24.53 -13.50
C VAL A 103 -17.62 24.44 -14.44
N PRO A 104 -16.64 23.56 -14.23
CA PRO A 104 -15.48 23.42 -15.09
C PRO A 104 -15.84 22.73 -16.41
N THR A 105 -15.16 23.12 -17.48
CA THR A 105 -15.22 22.45 -18.78
C THR A 105 -13.97 21.61 -19.01
N LYS A 106 -14.16 20.43 -19.61
CA LYS A 106 -13.05 19.53 -19.98
C LYS A 106 -12.27 20.09 -21.17
N SER A 107 -11.00 19.73 -21.23
CA SER A 107 -10.15 19.96 -22.42
C SER A 107 -10.66 19.17 -23.63
N ASP A 108 -10.43 19.68 -24.82
CA ASP A 108 -10.85 19.05 -26.09
C ASP A 108 -10.09 17.74 -26.36
N ALA A 109 -8.84 17.65 -25.88
CA ALA A 109 -8.00 16.48 -26.02
C ALA A 109 -7.49 16.00 -24.64
N PRO A 110 -7.28 14.69 -24.47
CA PRO A 110 -6.69 14.16 -23.25
C PRO A 110 -5.20 14.53 -23.16
N PHE A 111 -4.74 14.67 -21.92
CA PHE A 111 -3.32 14.68 -21.61
C PHE A 111 -2.82 13.24 -21.60
N ASN A 112 -1.80 12.95 -22.39
CA ASN A 112 -1.19 11.63 -22.51
C ASN A 112 0.27 11.70 -22.07
N LYS A 113 0.67 10.82 -21.16
CA LYS A 113 2.06 10.70 -20.73
C LYS A 113 2.36 9.26 -20.31
N TYR A 114 3.55 8.83 -20.65
CA TYR A 114 4.09 7.52 -20.28
C TYR A 114 5.06 7.68 -19.11
N TYR A 115 4.82 6.92 -18.02
CA TYR A 115 5.62 6.95 -16.82
C TYR A 115 6.34 5.63 -16.65
N LYS A 116 7.62 5.72 -16.29
CA LYS A 116 8.47 4.55 -16.03
C LYS A 116 8.75 4.43 -14.56
N GLY A 117 8.43 3.26 -14.00
CA GLY A 117 8.75 2.92 -12.62
C GLY A 117 9.63 1.68 -12.56
N LYS A 118 10.44 1.60 -11.52
CA LYS A 118 11.29 0.46 -11.19
C LYS A 118 11.00 0.05 -9.76
N ALA A 119 10.82 -1.24 -9.52
CA ALA A 119 10.73 -1.77 -8.17
C ALA A 119 11.79 -2.84 -7.97
N ALA A 120 12.49 -2.79 -6.85
CA ALA A 120 13.57 -3.72 -6.53
C ALA A 120 13.51 -4.14 -5.06
N ALA A 121 13.61 -5.44 -4.85
CA ALA A 121 13.85 -6.07 -3.56
C ALA A 121 14.98 -7.09 -3.75
N PRO A 122 16.25 -6.65 -3.68
CA PRO A 122 17.39 -7.48 -4.07
C PRO A 122 17.62 -8.67 -3.13
N VAL A 123 17.20 -8.58 -1.89
CA VAL A 123 17.36 -9.66 -0.90
C VAL A 123 16.09 -9.72 -0.04
N ILE A 124 15.38 -10.82 -0.14
CA ILE A 124 14.21 -11.14 0.67
C ILE A 124 14.51 -12.46 1.40
N PRO A 125 15.05 -12.40 2.63
CA PRO A 125 15.39 -13.59 3.38
C PRO A 125 14.18 -14.19 4.07
N SER A 126 14.18 -15.51 4.24
CA SER A 126 13.26 -16.23 5.12
C SER A 126 13.98 -17.37 5.81
N LEU A 127 13.79 -17.47 7.12
CA LEU A 127 14.33 -18.51 7.97
C LEU A 127 13.18 -19.21 8.69
N PHE A 128 13.18 -20.53 8.60
CA PHE A 128 12.22 -21.41 9.28
C PHE A 128 12.98 -22.37 10.15
N ALA A 129 12.51 -22.59 11.37
CA ALA A 129 13.13 -23.53 12.31
C ALA A 129 12.06 -24.28 13.09
N ALA A 130 12.33 -25.54 13.36
CA ALA A 130 11.54 -26.36 14.26
C ALA A 130 12.44 -27.33 15.02
N TYR A 131 12.06 -27.64 16.24
CA TYR A 131 12.64 -28.71 17.03
C TYR A 131 11.52 -29.64 17.48
N LYS A 132 11.56 -30.87 17.00
CA LYS A 132 10.58 -31.93 17.33
C LYS A 132 11.19 -32.89 18.32
N LYS A 133 10.40 -33.26 19.33
CA LYS A 133 10.72 -34.31 20.28
C LYS A 133 9.43 -35.04 20.70
N GLY A 134 9.26 -36.26 20.20
CA GLY A 134 8.03 -37.04 20.40
C GLY A 134 6.79 -36.31 19.90
N ASP A 135 5.82 -36.06 20.76
CA ASP A 135 4.56 -35.40 20.41
C ASP A 135 4.64 -33.87 20.41
N TRP A 136 5.76 -33.29 20.81
CA TRP A 136 5.95 -31.84 20.91
C TRP A 136 6.86 -31.30 19.79
N THR A 137 6.46 -30.18 19.23
CA THR A 137 7.28 -29.44 18.25
C THR A 137 7.23 -27.96 18.57
N ILE A 138 8.38 -27.38 18.90
CA ILE A 138 8.55 -25.93 18.98
C ILE A 138 8.94 -25.45 17.58
N SER A 139 8.28 -24.43 17.07
CA SER A 139 8.57 -23.91 15.73
C SER A 139 8.50 -22.40 15.67
N GLY A 140 9.20 -21.86 14.69
CA GLY A 140 9.15 -20.44 14.38
C GLY A 140 9.67 -20.13 12.99
N PHE A 141 9.42 -18.91 12.58
CA PHE A 141 10.01 -18.36 11.37
C PHE A 141 10.31 -16.87 11.52
N PHE A 142 11.26 -16.42 10.73
CA PHE A 142 11.49 -15.00 10.45
C PHE A 142 11.45 -14.80 8.93
N ALA A 143 10.63 -13.83 8.46
CA ALA A 143 10.54 -13.52 7.04
C ALA A 143 10.05 -12.09 6.82
N ILE A 144 10.28 -11.58 5.61
CA ILE A 144 9.59 -10.39 5.10
C ILE A 144 8.26 -10.88 4.50
N THR A 145 7.18 -10.80 5.28
CA THR A 145 5.88 -11.37 4.90
C THR A 145 5.02 -10.43 4.05
N GLY A 146 5.42 -9.18 3.93
CA GLY A 146 4.67 -8.22 3.14
C GLY A 146 5.49 -6.99 2.78
N GLY A 147 4.92 -6.17 1.91
CA GLY A 147 5.54 -4.99 1.34
C GLY A 147 6.03 -5.21 -0.08
N GLY A 148 6.19 -4.11 -0.81
CA GLY A 148 6.57 -4.11 -2.23
C GLY A 148 8.06 -3.87 -2.50
N GLY A 149 8.91 -3.86 -1.47
CA GLY A 149 10.29 -3.43 -1.62
C GLY A 149 10.40 -1.91 -1.79
N LYS A 150 11.41 -1.47 -2.57
CA LYS A 150 11.55 -0.07 -2.99
C LYS A 150 11.01 0.08 -4.40
N ALA A 151 10.17 1.09 -4.63
CA ALA A 151 9.72 1.49 -5.96
C ALA A 151 10.07 2.95 -6.21
N SER A 152 10.60 3.25 -7.41
CA SER A 152 10.98 4.58 -7.85
C SER A 152 10.27 4.91 -9.15
N PHE A 153 9.74 6.14 -9.25
CA PHE A 153 9.14 6.71 -10.43
C PHE A 153 9.81 8.06 -10.68
N ASP A 154 10.83 8.05 -11.54
CA ASP A 154 11.69 9.22 -11.80
C ASP A 154 10.94 10.30 -12.60
N ASP A 155 9.94 9.92 -13.40
CA ASP A 155 9.07 10.80 -14.18
C ASP A 155 7.75 11.13 -13.43
N GLY A 156 7.66 10.79 -12.15
CA GLY A 156 6.47 10.94 -11.32
C GLY A 156 5.39 9.91 -11.58
N LEU A 157 4.17 10.27 -11.23
CA LEU A 157 2.97 9.44 -11.36
C LEU A 157 1.83 10.24 -12.00
N PRO A 158 0.90 9.60 -12.73
CA PRO A 158 -0.25 10.28 -13.36
C PRO A 158 -1.02 11.18 -12.40
N MET A 159 -1.17 10.75 -11.15
CA MET A 159 -1.89 11.49 -10.13
C MET A 159 -1.20 12.81 -9.75
N PHE A 160 0.12 12.90 -9.85
CA PHE A 160 0.87 14.14 -9.58
C PHE A 160 0.62 15.17 -10.68
N ASP A 161 0.72 14.76 -11.94
CA ASP A 161 0.43 15.63 -13.05
C ASP A 161 -1.04 16.07 -13.05
N ALA A 162 -1.98 15.17 -12.75
CA ALA A 162 -3.39 15.50 -12.62
C ALA A 162 -3.66 16.46 -11.45
N ALA A 163 -3.02 16.25 -10.30
CA ALA A 163 -3.14 17.13 -9.14
C ALA A 163 -2.55 18.52 -9.40
N ALA A 164 -1.39 18.59 -10.06
CA ALA A 164 -0.78 19.85 -10.45
C ALA A 164 -1.70 20.65 -11.39
N MET A 165 -2.23 20.00 -12.44
CA MET A 165 -3.14 20.63 -13.41
C MET A 165 -4.44 21.08 -12.73
N ALA A 166 -5.01 20.27 -11.83
CA ALA A 166 -6.18 20.65 -11.06
C ALA A 166 -5.92 21.84 -10.13
N GLY A 167 -4.78 21.87 -9.46
CA GLY A 167 -4.36 22.98 -8.61
C GLY A 167 -4.15 24.29 -9.37
N ILE A 168 -3.47 24.22 -10.52
CA ILE A 168 -3.27 25.36 -11.42
C ILE A 168 -4.61 25.86 -11.93
N PHE A 169 -5.51 24.96 -12.36
CA PHE A 169 -6.85 25.33 -12.80
C PHE A 169 -7.62 26.09 -11.70
N GLN A 170 -7.67 25.54 -10.48
CA GLN A 170 -8.39 26.16 -9.38
C GLN A 170 -7.79 27.54 -9.01
N GLY A 171 -6.46 27.65 -9.00
CA GLY A 171 -5.77 28.91 -8.73
C GLY A 171 -6.01 29.97 -9.82
N SER A 172 -6.31 29.56 -11.05
CA SER A 172 -6.54 30.45 -12.18
C SER A 172 -8.00 30.96 -12.29
N ILE A 173 -8.94 30.31 -11.63
CA ILE A 173 -10.38 30.67 -11.68
C ILE A 173 -10.65 32.14 -11.35
N PRO A 174 -10.11 32.73 -10.26
CA PRO A 174 -10.39 34.13 -9.91
C PRO A 174 -9.91 35.10 -11.02
N GLY A 175 -8.73 34.86 -11.57
CA GLY A 175 -8.21 35.69 -12.67
C GLY A 175 -9.05 35.56 -13.94
N TYR A 176 -9.54 34.38 -14.23
CA TYR A 176 -10.42 34.13 -15.36
C TYR A 176 -11.76 34.86 -15.22
N LEU A 177 -12.41 34.77 -14.05
CA LEU A 177 -13.69 35.42 -13.79
C LEU A 177 -13.58 36.97 -13.79
N ASN A 178 -12.43 37.48 -13.41
CA ASN A 178 -12.18 38.94 -13.40
C ASN A 178 -11.71 39.48 -14.76
N SER A 179 -11.38 38.63 -15.73
CA SER A 179 -11.08 39.03 -17.09
C SER A 179 -12.37 39.19 -17.88
N GLY A 180 -12.49 40.24 -18.72
CA GLY A 180 -13.65 40.42 -19.58
C GLY A 180 -13.83 39.27 -20.57
N PRO A 181 -15.05 39.06 -21.11
CA PRO A 181 -15.36 37.91 -22.01
C PRO A 181 -14.42 37.76 -23.20
N GLU A 182 -13.91 38.89 -23.71
CA GLU A 182 -12.97 38.92 -24.85
C GLU A 182 -11.58 38.36 -24.53
N LYS A 183 -11.22 38.21 -23.22
CA LYS A 183 -9.94 37.71 -22.74
C LYS A 183 -9.99 36.29 -22.17
N HIS A 184 -11.11 35.66 -22.27
CA HIS A 184 -11.27 34.27 -21.80
C HIS A 184 -10.45 33.33 -22.67
N ARG A 185 -9.26 32.97 -22.17
CA ARG A 185 -8.38 31.95 -22.78
C ARG A 185 -8.50 30.65 -21.99
N PRO A 186 -8.15 29.51 -22.59
CA PRO A 186 -8.06 28.26 -21.84
C PRO A 186 -7.21 28.46 -20.57
N LEU A 187 -7.79 28.10 -19.40
CA LEU A 187 -7.15 28.32 -18.11
C LEU A 187 -5.94 27.43 -17.90
N VAL A 188 -5.99 26.22 -18.43
CA VAL A 188 -4.92 25.23 -18.32
C VAL A 188 -4.72 24.54 -19.65
N THR A 189 -3.66 24.88 -20.34
CA THR A 189 -3.18 24.13 -21.49
C THR A 189 -1.89 23.43 -21.08
N PRO A 190 -1.83 22.09 -21.08
CA PRO A 190 -0.67 21.34 -20.58
C PRO A 190 0.66 21.84 -21.12
N ASN A 191 0.68 22.29 -22.38
CA ASN A 191 1.89 22.82 -23.04
C ASN A 191 2.41 24.15 -22.48
N MET A 192 1.64 24.85 -21.66
CA MET A 192 2.07 26.12 -21.03
C MET A 192 2.93 25.89 -19.78
N TYR A 193 2.94 24.70 -19.24
CA TYR A 193 3.57 24.40 -17.96
C TYR A 193 4.62 23.31 -18.12
N ASP A 194 5.66 23.42 -17.31
CA ASP A 194 6.64 22.37 -17.06
C ASP A 194 6.30 21.75 -15.70
N ILE A 195 5.78 20.52 -15.72
CA ILE A 195 5.44 19.77 -14.51
C ILE A 195 6.48 18.69 -14.33
N ASN A 196 7.27 18.81 -13.27
CA ASN A 196 8.29 17.86 -12.89
C ASN A 196 7.91 17.21 -11.57
N SER A 197 7.94 15.91 -11.53
CA SER A 197 7.65 15.16 -10.32
C SER A 197 8.47 13.88 -10.28
N ALA A 198 8.77 13.42 -9.08
CA ALA A 198 9.33 12.09 -8.85
C ALA A 198 8.79 11.53 -7.54
N MET A 199 8.77 10.22 -7.42
CA MET A 199 8.35 9.54 -6.21
C MET A 199 9.15 8.27 -5.97
N ASP A 200 9.67 8.17 -4.76
CA ASP A 200 10.24 6.96 -4.18
C ASP A 200 9.33 6.43 -3.06
N GLY A 201 9.08 5.15 -3.05
CA GLY A 201 8.35 4.49 -1.98
C GLY A 201 9.05 3.20 -1.55
N LYS A 202 9.05 2.92 -0.26
CA LYS A 202 9.53 1.65 0.29
C LYS A 202 8.55 1.14 1.34
N GLN A 203 8.31 -0.16 1.34
CA GLN A 203 7.48 -0.79 2.38
C GLN A 203 7.95 -2.21 2.65
N TYR A 204 8.09 -2.56 3.94
CA TYR A 204 8.44 -3.89 4.40
C TYR A 204 7.65 -4.25 5.65
N ILE A 205 7.21 -5.51 5.73
CA ILE A 205 6.75 -6.12 6.98
C ILE A 205 7.71 -7.25 7.35
N TYR A 206 8.40 -7.07 8.43
CA TYR A 206 9.21 -8.11 9.05
C TYR A 206 8.35 -8.86 10.05
N SER A 207 8.32 -10.19 9.94
CA SER A 207 7.52 -11.04 10.82
C SER A 207 8.38 -12.08 11.51
N LEU A 208 8.19 -12.19 12.81
CA LEU A 208 8.76 -13.24 13.64
C LEU A 208 7.61 -14.00 14.31
N GLN A 209 7.50 -15.29 14.07
CA GLN A 209 6.52 -16.16 14.73
C GLN A 209 7.22 -17.21 15.57
N LEU A 210 6.66 -17.48 16.74
CA LEU A 210 7.04 -18.58 17.61
C LEU A 210 5.79 -19.28 18.15
N GLY A 211 5.87 -20.57 18.33
CA GLY A 211 4.77 -21.31 18.93
C GLY A 211 5.07 -22.79 19.15
N LEU A 212 4.09 -23.46 19.71
CA LEU A 212 4.16 -24.84 20.14
C LEU A 212 3.09 -25.65 19.44
N THR A 213 3.48 -26.77 18.86
CA THR A 213 2.60 -27.78 18.28
C THR A 213 2.58 -29.00 19.17
N TYR A 214 1.40 -29.57 19.38
CA TYR A 214 1.19 -30.82 20.09
C TYR A 214 0.48 -31.84 19.19
N LYS A 215 1.06 -33.02 19.05
CA LYS A 215 0.47 -34.17 18.39
C LYS A 215 -0.51 -34.85 19.36
N ILE A 216 -1.80 -34.64 19.13
CA ILE A 216 -2.86 -35.17 20.02
C ILE A 216 -2.96 -36.69 19.87
N ASN A 217 -2.84 -37.17 18.61
CA ASN A 217 -2.82 -38.58 18.26
C ASN A 217 -2.18 -38.75 16.87
N ASP A 218 -2.21 -39.96 16.29
CA ASP A 218 -1.53 -40.24 15.02
C ASP A 218 -2.11 -39.53 13.79
N TRP A 219 -3.29 -38.96 13.92
CA TRP A 219 -3.98 -38.25 12.83
C TRP A 219 -4.34 -36.79 13.14
N LEU A 220 -4.20 -36.32 14.36
CA LEU A 220 -4.62 -34.97 14.77
C LEU A 220 -3.52 -34.25 15.55
N SER A 221 -3.30 -32.99 15.21
CA SER A 221 -2.41 -32.09 15.93
C SER A 221 -3.01 -30.70 16.08
N ALA A 222 -2.50 -29.95 17.05
CA ALA A 222 -2.90 -28.57 17.31
C ALA A 222 -1.66 -27.69 17.55
N PHE A 223 -1.77 -26.42 17.16
CA PHE A 223 -0.75 -25.40 17.34
C PHE A 223 -1.31 -24.18 18.06
N ALA A 224 -0.51 -23.61 18.95
CA ALA A 224 -0.74 -22.29 19.54
C ALA A 224 0.55 -21.48 19.55
N GLY A 225 0.47 -20.21 19.14
CA GLY A 225 1.63 -19.35 19.09
C GLY A 225 1.27 -17.89 18.86
N GLY A 226 2.30 -17.09 18.60
CA GLY A 226 2.16 -15.67 18.32
C GLY A 226 3.12 -15.20 17.25
N ARG A 227 2.67 -14.24 16.45
CA ARG A 227 3.48 -13.55 15.44
C ARG A 227 3.60 -12.08 15.79
N MET A 228 4.84 -11.61 15.87
CA MET A 228 5.17 -10.20 15.91
C MET A 228 5.42 -9.71 14.48
N ASN A 229 4.76 -8.63 14.10
CA ASN A 229 4.94 -7.97 12.82
C ASN A 229 5.51 -6.57 13.06
N TYR A 230 6.58 -6.22 12.38
CA TYR A 230 7.14 -4.88 12.36
C TYR A 230 7.04 -4.31 10.95
N PHE A 231 6.27 -3.24 10.82
CA PHE A 231 6.09 -2.50 9.59
C PHE A 231 7.06 -1.33 9.55
N THR A 232 7.73 -1.15 8.42
CA THR A 232 8.47 0.07 8.09
C THR A 232 8.20 0.45 6.65
N GLY A 233 7.93 1.73 6.44
CA GLY A 233 7.64 2.27 5.13
C GLY A 233 8.00 3.74 5.07
N GLY A 234 8.08 4.28 3.86
CA GLY A 234 8.28 5.71 3.66
C GLY A 234 8.04 6.06 2.20
N TYR A 235 7.67 7.31 2.01
CA TYR A 235 7.46 7.92 0.72
C TYR A 235 8.23 9.23 0.66
N LYS A 236 9.01 9.41 -0.40
CA LYS A 236 9.71 10.66 -0.70
C LYS A 236 9.39 11.05 -2.11
N GLY A 237 9.10 12.31 -2.32
CA GLY A 237 8.80 12.80 -3.65
C GLY A 237 8.71 14.30 -3.70
N PHE A 238 8.65 14.80 -4.89
CA PHE A 238 8.39 16.22 -5.14
C PHE A 238 7.45 16.39 -6.32
N LEU A 239 6.79 17.52 -6.34
CA LEU A 239 5.96 17.99 -7.45
C LEU A 239 6.21 19.48 -7.63
N ASN A 240 6.81 19.85 -8.75
CA ASN A 240 7.10 21.22 -9.12
C ASN A 240 6.39 21.55 -10.43
N ALA A 241 5.73 22.70 -10.48
CA ALA A 241 5.07 23.19 -11.68
C ALA A 241 5.46 24.64 -11.94
N ASN A 242 6.03 24.89 -13.10
CA ASN A 242 6.46 26.20 -13.56
C ASN A 242 5.70 26.62 -14.81
N LEU A 243 5.36 27.91 -14.91
CA LEU A 243 4.91 28.50 -16.16
C LEU A 243 6.11 28.70 -17.05
N LYS A 244 6.01 28.25 -18.30
CA LYS A 244 7.11 28.43 -19.30
C LYS A 244 7.38 29.90 -19.57
N GLU A 245 8.63 30.23 -19.83
CA GLU A 245 9.09 31.61 -20.18
C GLU A 245 8.25 32.24 -21.27
N ALA A 246 7.87 31.47 -22.31
CA ALA A 246 7.03 31.94 -23.43
C ALA A 246 5.64 32.46 -22.98
N TYR A 247 5.21 32.12 -21.78
CA TYR A 247 3.93 32.55 -21.21
C TYR A 247 4.09 33.46 -19.98
N GLY A 248 5.30 33.95 -19.73
CA GLY A 248 5.60 34.90 -18.67
C GLY A 248 6.46 34.33 -17.52
N GLY A 249 6.77 33.06 -17.56
CA GLY A 249 7.64 32.40 -16.58
C GLY A 249 7.08 32.40 -15.16
N GLY A 250 7.73 31.68 -14.27
CA GLY A 250 7.46 31.70 -12.83
C GLY A 250 7.05 30.36 -12.25
N GLU A 251 7.38 30.20 -10.98
CA GLU A 251 7.02 29.01 -10.18
C GLU A 251 5.59 29.15 -9.66
N LEU A 252 4.77 28.14 -9.96
CA LEU A 252 3.36 28.09 -9.56
C LEU A 252 3.14 27.16 -8.37
N MET A 253 3.91 26.08 -8.30
CA MET A 253 3.76 25.05 -7.28
C MET A 253 5.12 24.39 -7.00
N ASP A 254 5.47 24.28 -5.73
CA ASP A 254 6.62 23.53 -5.26
C ASP A 254 6.21 22.77 -3.99
N LEU A 255 6.03 21.45 -4.14
CA LEU A 255 5.59 20.56 -3.07
C LEU A 255 6.64 19.47 -2.85
N GLU A 256 6.99 19.24 -1.62
CA GLU A 256 7.88 18.17 -1.20
C GLU A 256 7.15 17.25 -0.22
N LEU A 257 7.25 15.94 -0.43
CA LEU A 257 6.75 14.89 0.43
C LEU A 257 7.92 14.12 1.02
N ASP A 258 8.02 14.10 2.34
CA ASP A 258 8.89 13.18 3.08
C ASP A 258 8.08 12.59 4.24
N CYS A 259 7.70 11.33 4.10
CA CYS A 259 6.83 10.63 5.04
C CYS A 259 7.47 9.29 5.41
N ASP A 260 7.81 9.12 6.68
CA ASP A 260 8.25 7.85 7.24
C ASP A 260 7.16 7.25 8.14
N GLN A 261 6.96 5.96 8.01
CA GLN A 261 5.95 5.20 8.76
C GLN A 261 6.59 3.99 9.42
N THR A 262 6.29 3.79 10.69
CA THR A 262 6.66 2.57 11.41
C THR A 262 5.48 2.07 12.23
N GLY A 263 5.44 0.77 12.47
CA GLY A 263 4.39 0.18 13.29
C GLY A 263 4.75 -1.24 13.70
N TRP A 264 4.16 -1.71 14.76
CA TRP A 264 4.30 -3.09 15.17
C TRP A 264 2.96 -3.65 15.64
N GLY A 265 2.82 -4.95 15.59
CA GLY A 265 1.61 -5.64 16.02
C GLY A 265 1.90 -7.07 16.42
N LEU A 266 1.12 -7.58 17.35
CA LEU A 266 1.14 -8.98 17.77
C LEU A 266 -0.11 -9.67 17.28
N THR A 267 0.04 -10.85 16.68
CA THR A 267 -1.05 -11.66 16.15
C THR A 267 -0.98 -13.04 16.82
N PRO A 268 -1.89 -13.38 17.73
CA PRO A 268 -2.04 -14.75 18.19
C PRO A 268 -2.46 -15.67 17.03
N VAL A 269 -1.92 -16.88 17.01
CA VAL A 269 -2.15 -17.85 15.95
C VAL A 269 -2.54 -19.19 16.55
N LEU A 270 -3.63 -19.75 16.06
CA LEU A 270 -4.05 -21.12 16.34
C LEU A 270 -4.08 -21.93 15.06
N GLY A 271 -3.72 -23.21 15.15
CA GLY A 271 -3.74 -24.11 14.02
C GLY A 271 -4.20 -25.50 14.41
N VAL A 272 -4.81 -26.19 13.48
CA VAL A 272 -5.10 -27.62 13.58
C VAL A 272 -4.73 -28.31 12.28
N ASP A 273 -4.32 -29.56 12.37
CA ASP A 273 -4.00 -30.38 11.23
C ASP A 273 -4.47 -31.82 11.44
N ALA A 274 -5.13 -32.38 10.44
CA ALA A 274 -5.71 -33.70 10.48
C ALA A 274 -5.30 -34.54 9.27
N LYS A 275 -4.59 -35.63 9.52
CA LYS A 275 -4.00 -36.52 8.52
C LYS A 275 -4.75 -37.87 8.48
N PHE A 276 -5.40 -38.14 7.35
CA PHE A 276 -6.16 -39.38 7.13
C PHE A 276 -5.61 -40.15 5.91
N GLY A 277 -4.70 -41.05 6.13
CA GLY A 277 -4.08 -41.82 5.05
C GLY A 277 -3.39 -40.91 4.03
N LYS A 278 -3.99 -40.75 2.85
CA LYS A 278 -3.49 -39.89 1.75
C LYS A 278 -4.05 -38.45 1.83
N PHE A 279 -5.01 -38.20 2.69
CA PHE A 279 -5.64 -36.88 2.83
C PHE A 279 -5.04 -36.14 4.01
N ASN A 280 -4.78 -34.87 3.84
CA ASN A 280 -4.42 -33.96 4.92
C ASN A 280 -5.28 -32.70 4.86
N ILE A 281 -5.80 -32.28 6.00
CA ILE A 281 -6.67 -31.12 6.16
C ILE A 281 -6.05 -30.22 7.24
N GLY A 282 -5.61 -29.05 6.84
CA GLY A 282 -5.07 -28.06 7.75
C GLY A 282 -5.96 -26.82 7.83
N ALA A 283 -6.13 -26.30 9.03
CA ALA A 283 -6.78 -25.02 9.26
C ALA A 283 -5.95 -24.17 10.24
N LYS A 284 -5.84 -22.88 9.93
CA LYS A 284 -5.15 -21.90 10.75
C LYS A 284 -6.03 -20.67 10.94
N TYR A 285 -6.03 -20.12 12.16
CA TYR A 285 -6.72 -18.89 12.49
C TYR A 285 -5.75 -17.86 13.08
N GLU A 286 -5.76 -16.65 12.55
CA GLU A 286 -4.95 -15.52 13.01
C GLU A 286 -5.88 -14.46 13.59
N PHE A 287 -5.67 -14.10 14.86
CA PHE A 287 -6.52 -13.13 15.55
C PHE A 287 -6.15 -11.72 15.14
N ILE A 288 -7.15 -10.91 14.79
CA ILE A 288 -6.98 -9.47 14.57
C ILE A 288 -7.06 -8.78 15.91
N ILE A 289 -5.93 -8.25 16.41
CA ILE A 289 -5.91 -7.42 17.60
C ILE A 289 -6.19 -5.97 17.20
N ARG A 290 -7.40 -5.47 17.52
CA ARG A 290 -7.72 -4.05 17.38
C ARG A 290 -7.18 -3.28 18.59
N LYS A 291 -6.51 -2.16 18.37
CA LYS A 291 -5.87 -1.29 19.38
C LYS A 291 -6.70 -0.98 20.62
N SER A 292 -8.02 -0.91 20.50
CA SER A 292 -8.91 -0.48 21.58
C SER A 292 -9.02 -1.43 22.78
N LYS A 293 -8.45 -2.65 22.70
CA LYS A 293 -8.57 -3.66 23.75
C LYS A 293 -7.31 -3.95 24.57
N PHE A 294 -6.17 -3.35 24.22
CA PHE A 294 -4.91 -3.58 24.92
C PHE A 294 -4.19 -2.27 25.24
N PRO A 295 -4.24 -1.81 26.50
CA PRO A 295 -3.64 -0.54 26.93
C PRO A 295 -2.11 -0.50 26.86
N TRP A 296 -1.45 -1.64 26.66
CA TRP A 296 0.02 -1.78 26.60
C TRP A 296 0.63 -1.52 25.23
N PHE A 297 -0.17 -1.27 24.20
CA PHE A 297 0.34 -0.96 22.87
C PHE A 297 0.50 0.54 22.70
N PRO A 298 1.72 1.06 22.46
CA PRO A 298 1.92 2.49 22.23
C PRO A 298 1.13 2.96 21.00
N GLU A 299 0.59 4.17 21.09
CA GLU A 299 -0.08 4.82 19.97
C GLU A 299 0.86 4.94 18.75
N ARG A 300 0.30 4.85 17.55
CA ARG A 300 1.04 5.11 16.32
C ARG A 300 1.57 6.54 16.36
N SER A 301 2.85 6.73 16.52
CA SER A 301 3.47 8.00 16.20
C SER A 301 3.69 8.06 14.69
N VAL A 302 2.80 8.69 13.97
CA VAL A 302 3.08 9.16 12.61
C VAL A 302 3.81 10.48 12.79
N GLN A 303 5.13 10.48 12.65
CA GLN A 303 5.90 11.71 12.66
C GLN A 303 5.96 12.25 11.23
N PHE A 304 5.25 13.34 10.99
CA PHE A 304 5.41 14.15 9.79
C PHE A 304 6.57 15.10 10.01
N SER A 305 7.72 14.83 9.40
CA SER A 305 8.84 15.77 9.39
C SER A 305 8.79 16.59 8.09
N GLY A 306 7.99 17.64 8.09
CA GLY A 306 8.06 18.67 7.06
C GLY A 306 9.20 19.63 7.36
N LYS A 307 10.37 19.44 6.78
CA LYS A 307 11.41 20.45 6.76
C LYS A 307 11.03 21.54 5.75
N ARG A 308 10.48 22.64 6.25
CA ARG A 308 10.39 23.90 5.50
C ARG A 308 11.80 24.44 5.29
N THR A 309 12.36 24.28 4.10
CA THR A 309 13.56 25.02 3.71
C THR A 309 13.16 26.47 3.50
N LYS A 310 13.50 27.33 4.44
CA LYS A 310 13.40 28.80 4.24
C LYS A 310 14.44 29.21 3.21
N ARG A 311 14.06 29.30 1.96
CA ARG A 311 14.79 30.14 0.99
C ARG A 311 14.26 31.55 1.12
N SER A 312 15.15 32.48 1.41
CA SER A 312 14.90 33.91 1.47
C SER A 312 14.48 34.41 0.09
N VAL A 313 13.20 34.68 -0.10
CA VAL A 313 12.72 35.43 -1.26
C VAL A 313 12.63 36.89 -0.87
N GLN A 314 13.42 37.74 -1.53
CA GLN A 314 13.31 39.19 -1.43
C GLN A 314 11.89 39.63 -1.80
N LYS A 315 11.28 40.40 -0.86
CA LYS A 315 9.95 40.98 -0.99
C LYS A 315 9.89 41.93 -2.20
N LYS A 316 9.20 41.54 -3.25
CA LYS A 316 8.46 42.45 -4.10
C LYS A 316 6.99 42.31 -3.74
N ARG A 317 6.41 43.41 -3.22
CA ARG A 317 5.00 43.50 -2.82
C ARG A 317 4.10 43.28 -4.05
N LEU A 318 3.38 42.19 -4.05
CA LEU A 318 2.11 42.05 -4.76
C LEU A 318 1.12 41.58 -3.70
N HIS A 319 0.03 42.34 -3.53
CA HIS A 319 -1.07 41.98 -2.68
C HIS A 319 -1.70 40.66 -3.13
N THR A 320 -1.39 39.58 -2.45
CA THR A 320 -2.09 38.31 -2.59
C THR A 320 -2.60 37.95 -1.21
N THR A 321 -3.91 37.79 -1.10
CA THR A 321 -4.62 37.41 0.11
C THR A 321 -4.11 36.05 0.56
N LEU A 322 -3.41 36.05 1.69
CA LEU A 322 -2.87 34.85 2.32
C LEU A 322 -4.01 33.96 2.80
N ILE A 323 -4.13 32.79 2.22
CA ILE A 323 -4.80 31.65 2.83
C ILE A 323 -3.96 31.26 4.05
N LYS A 324 -4.53 31.35 5.24
CA LYS A 324 -3.89 30.95 6.49
C LYS A 324 -3.52 29.45 6.45
N PRO A 325 -2.31 29.06 6.81
CA PRO A 325 -1.93 27.65 6.92
C PRO A 325 -2.30 27.13 8.32
N GLU A 326 -3.56 26.89 8.56
CA GLU A 326 -4.06 26.06 9.66
C GLU A 326 -5.15 25.14 9.14
N GLN A 327 -4.75 24.23 8.26
CA GLN A 327 -5.47 22.96 8.11
C GLN A 327 -4.52 21.86 8.57
N LYS A 328 -4.88 21.20 9.68
CA LYS A 328 -4.40 19.86 10.01
C LYS A 328 -4.58 19.02 8.77
N VAL A 329 -3.47 18.59 8.16
CA VAL A 329 -3.51 17.61 7.08
C VAL A 329 -4.14 16.37 7.67
N ASN A 330 -5.30 16.01 7.14
CA ASN A 330 -6.11 14.90 7.63
C ASN A 330 -5.27 13.61 7.48
N GLU A 331 -5.29 12.75 8.49
CA GLU A 331 -4.57 11.46 8.52
C GLU A 331 -4.91 10.54 7.33
N ASP A 332 -5.98 10.85 6.60
CA ASP A 332 -6.46 10.11 5.43
C ASP A 332 -5.62 10.34 4.15
N LEU A 333 -4.78 11.37 4.08
CA LEU A 333 -3.96 11.64 2.89
C LEU A 333 -2.81 10.64 2.73
N CYS A 334 -2.22 10.13 3.81
CA CYS A 334 -1.20 9.08 3.72
C CYS A 334 -1.80 7.68 3.49
N SER A 335 -3.06 7.45 3.86
CA SER A 335 -3.75 6.18 3.62
C SER A 335 -4.34 6.08 2.20
N GLY A 336 -4.55 7.19 1.51
CA GLY A 336 -5.08 7.24 0.13
C GLY A 336 -4.06 6.99 -0.98
N PHE A 337 -2.76 6.98 -0.67
CA PHE A 337 -1.69 6.74 -1.66
C PHE A 337 -1.33 5.26 -1.86
N ILE A 338 -2.23 4.39 -1.51
CA ILE A 338 -2.05 2.97 -1.61
C ILE A 338 -2.73 2.51 -2.89
N VAL A 339 -1.98 2.51 -3.99
CA VAL A 339 -2.42 1.92 -5.26
C VAL A 339 -2.21 0.42 -5.20
N SER A 340 -3.30 -0.30 -5.27
CA SER A 340 -3.35 -1.75 -5.47
C SER A 340 -2.78 -2.14 -6.85
#